data_3d6bcfdd984c8583ae7665bfc427f2f5
#
_entry.id   3d6bcfdd984c8583ae7665bfc427f2f5
#
_cell.length_a   1.000
_cell.length_b   1.000
_cell.length_c   1.000
_cell.angle_alpha   90.00
_cell.angle_beta   90.00
_cell.angle_gamma   90.00
#
_symmetry.space_group_name_H-M   'P 1'
#
loop_
_entity.id
_entity.type
_entity.pdbx_description
1 polymer ?
#
loop_
_entity_poly.entity_id
_entity_poly.type
_entity_poly.pdbx_seq_one_letter_code
_entity_poly.pdbx_strand_id
1 'polypeptide(L)'
;MLESFANFLQNTGLYALISSGGIDAVKTIIMIAIACVLLYLAIVKKFEPLLLLPIAFGMLLSNLPMIKDSSAIMMHTEFFTNPEYMTDGKYINVGYICQHGGLLDLLYLGVKLGIYPPLIFVGIGCMTDFGPLIANPKSILLGAAAQFGVFFTFVGALVLSALVPSINFGIKEAASIGIIGGADGPTAIYVTKSLAPALLPAIAVAAYSYMALIPVIQPPIMKLMTRKKDRMIVMEQLRPVSKTEKILFPIIVTIIVALIIPDAVSLVGCLMLGNLMKESGVVERLTKMAQNELMNIITLFLGVTVGATATASSFLSAQTIGIIVLGLIAFCFSTVGGLFLGDIMCWVTKGKVNPLIGSAGVSAVPMAARVSHTVGQKENPSNFLLMHAMGPNVAGVIGSAVAAGVFLAMFGNL
;
A
#
# COMPACT_ATOMS: atom_id res chain seq x y z
N MET A 1 38.98 -21.56 29.14
CA MET A 1 37.56 -21.78 29.50
C MET A 1 36.88 -20.50 30.01
N LEU A 2 37.44 -19.81 31.02
CA LEU A 2 36.91 -18.53 31.51
C LEU A 2 36.93 -17.42 30.43
N GLU A 3 37.99 -17.30 29.66
CA GLU A 3 38.10 -16.36 28.53
C GLU A 3 37.10 -16.69 27.40
N SER A 4 36.95 -17.98 27.07
CA SER A 4 35.96 -18.40 26.06
C SER A 4 34.53 -18.14 26.50
N PHE A 5 34.22 -18.24 27.78
CA PHE A 5 32.93 -17.91 28.35
C PHE A 5 32.71 -16.41 28.42
N ALA A 6 33.72 -15.62 28.77
CA ALA A 6 33.68 -14.17 28.73
C ALA A 6 33.44 -13.66 27.30
N ASN A 7 34.16 -14.20 26.30
CA ASN A 7 33.96 -13.90 24.90
C ASN A 7 32.56 -14.29 24.40
N PHE A 8 32.03 -15.44 24.85
CA PHE A 8 30.64 -15.84 24.55
C PHE A 8 29.65 -14.82 25.11
N LEU A 9 29.78 -14.39 26.36
CA LEU A 9 28.90 -13.39 26.96
C LEU A 9 28.96 -12.04 26.23
N GLN A 10 30.14 -11.59 25.83
CA GLN A 10 30.36 -10.37 25.06
C GLN A 10 29.75 -10.46 23.65
N ASN A 11 29.58 -11.67 23.11
CA ASN A 11 28.96 -11.91 21.82
C ASN A 11 27.44 -12.16 21.90
N THR A 12 26.80 -11.90 23.03
CA THR A 12 25.35 -12.02 23.18
C THR A 12 24.64 -10.70 22.80
N GLY A 13 23.43 -10.81 22.27
CA GLY A 13 22.55 -9.65 22.01
C GLY A 13 22.23 -8.86 23.30
N LEU A 14 22.23 -9.54 24.47
CA LEU A 14 22.02 -8.88 25.76
C LEU A 14 23.18 -7.93 26.08
N TYR A 15 24.41 -8.38 25.85
CA TYR A 15 25.59 -7.52 26.00
C TYR A 15 25.56 -6.35 24.99
N ALA A 16 25.20 -6.61 23.75
CA ALA A 16 25.04 -5.57 22.74
C ALA A 16 24.00 -4.50 23.16
N LEU A 17 22.88 -4.91 23.77
CA LEU A 17 21.85 -4.00 24.26
C LEU A 17 22.37 -3.13 25.44
N ILE A 18 23.09 -3.72 26.38
CA ILE A 18 23.64 -3.01 27.52
C ILE A 18 24.76 -2.06 27.09
N SER A 19 25.61 -2.48 26.17
CA SER A 19 26.77 -1.71 25.69
C SER A 19 26.42 -0.59 24.69
N SER A 20 25.26 -0.65 24.05
CA SER A 20 24.81 0.37 23.06
C SER A 20 24.55 1.77 23.63
N GLY A 21 24.53 1.91 24.97
CA GLY A 21 24.25 3.17 25.65
C GLY A 21 22.75 3.42 25.90
N GLY A 22 22.45 4.23 26.93
CA GLY A 22 21.09 4.34 27.47
C GLY A 22 20.00 4.75 26.46
N ILE A 23 20.27 5.70 25.55
CA ILE A 23 19.28 6.20 24.59
C ILE A 23 19.04 5.19 23.44
N ASP A 24 20.08 4.56 22.92
CA ASP A 24 19.93 3.63 21.81
C ASP A 24 19.34 2.29 22.28
N ALA A 25 19.65 1.85 23.48
CA ALA A 25 18.97 0.72 24.12
C ALA A 25 17.47 0.97 24.28
N VAL A 26 17.08 2.18 24.74
CA VAL A 26 15.66 2.56 24.88
C VAL A 26 14.97 2.57 23.52
N LYS A 27 15.57 3.14 22.48
CA LYS A 27 15.01 3.13 21.10
C LYS A 27 14.81 1.71 20.58
N THR A 28 15.78 0.83 20.80
CA THR A 28 15.69 -0.59 20.43
C THR A 28 14.51 -1.27 21.12
N ILE A 29 14.35 -1.08 22.42
CA ILE A 29 13.22 -1.64 23.19
C ILE A 29 11.88 -1.09 22.68
N ILE A 30 11.80 0.21 22.37
CA ILE A 30 10.59 0.83 21.79
C ILE A 30 10.23 0.17 20.46
N MET A 31 11.21 -0.05 19.57
CA MET A 31 10.97 -0.69 18.27
C MET A 31 10.51 -2.13 18.41
N ILE A 32 11.10 -2.90 19.33
CA ILE A 32 10.64 -4.25 19.65
C ILE A 32 9.19 -4.22 20.18
N ALA A 33 8.87 -3.28 21.07
CA ALA A 33 7.52 -3.14 21.58
C ALA A 33 6.51 -2.77 20.45
N ILE A 34 6.86 -1.85 19.54
CA ILE A 34 6.05 -1.52 18.37
C ILE A 34 5.84 -2.76 17.49
N ALA A 35 6.90 -3.51 17.19
CA ALA A 35 6.80 -4.74 16.42
C ALA A 35 5.85 -5.76 17.06
N CYS A 36 5.96 -5.96 18.41
CA CYS A 36 5.07 -6.83 19.16
C CYS A 36 3.60 -6.36 19.13
N VAL A 37 3.36 -5.05 19.20
CA VAL A 37 2.00 -4.49 19.07
C VAL A 37 1.44 -4.75 17.67
N LEU A 38 2.23 -4.54 16.61
CA LEU A 38 1.81 -4.83 15.24
C LEU A 38 1.53 -6.33 15.03
N LEU A 39 2.36 -7.22 15.62
CA LEU A 39 2.10 -8.68 15.62
C LEU A 39 0.79 -9.00 16.34
N TYR A 40 0.53 -8.40 17.49
CA TYR A 40 -0.73 -8.56 18.21
C TYR A 40 -1.93 -8.13 17.34
N LEU A 41 -1.83 -6.99 16.66
CA LEU A 41 -2.88 -6.51 15.75
C LEU A 41 -3.11 -7.48 14.57
N ALA A 42 -2.05 -8.02 14.00
CA ALA A 42 -2.13 -8.99 12.91
C ALA A 42 -2.75 -10.32 13.37
N ILE A 43 -2.30 -10.87 14.49
CA ILE A 43 -2.67 -12.23 14.95
C ILE A 43 -4.02 -12.23 15.66
N VAL A 44 -4.19 -11.34 16.66
CA VAL A 44 -5.38 -11.34 17.53
C VAL A 44 -6.53 -10.55 16.93
N LYS A 45 -6.24 -9.36 16.41
CA LYS A 45 -7.25 -8.49 15.78
C LYS A 45 -7.51 -8.84 14.31
N LYS A 46 -6.67 -9.69 13.70
CA LYS A 46 -6.76 -10.12 12.30
C LYS A 46 -6.75 -8.95 11.31
N PHE A 47 -5.99 -7.89 11.64
CA PHE A 47 -5.83 -6.72 10.79
C PHE A 47 -4.84 -7.07 9.67
N GLU A 48 -5.35 -7.28 8.46
CA GLU A 48 -4.61 -7.61 7.23
C GLU A 48 -3.40 -8.56 7.49
N PRO A 49 -3.66 -9.78 8.04
CA PRO A 49 -2.59 -10.63 8.58
C PRO A 49 -1.57 -11.06 7.52
N LEU A 50 -1.97 -11.13 6.24
CA LEU A 50 -1.07 -11.55 5.15
C LEU A 50 0.09 -10.57 4.94
N LEU A 51 -0.10 -9.29 5.23
CA LEU A 51 0.91 -8.26 5.06
C LEU A 51 1.48 -7.78 6.39
N LEU A 52 0.61 -7.48 7.36
CA LEU A 52 1.03 -6.89 8.62
C LEU A 52 1.92 -7.83 9.44
N LEU A 53 1.67 -9.15 9.41
CA LEU A 53 2.47 -10.12 10.14
C LEU A 53 3.91 -10.20 9.60
N PRO A 54 4.18 -10.37 8.29
CA PRO A 54 5.54 -10.34 7.75
C PRO A 54 6.26 -9.02 7.99
N ILE A 55 5.56 -7.87 7.85
CA ILE A 55 6.13 -6.55 8.11
C ILE A 55 6.56 -6.42 9.58
N ALA A 56 5.67 -6.75 10.51
CA ALA A 56 5.94 -6.66 11.94
C ALA A 56 7.07 -7.61 12.37
N PHE A 57 7.14 -8.81 11.78
CA PHE A 57 8.20 -9.76 12.07
C PHE A 57 9.54 -9.31 11.46
N GLY A 58 9.56 -8.77 10.26
CA GLY A 58 10.74 -8.14 9.65
C GLY A 58 11.27 -6.99 10.49
N MET A 59 10.38 -6.11 10.99
CA MET A 59 10.73 -5.04 11.93
C MET A 59 11.31 -5.59 13.23
N LEU A 60 10.76 -6.68 13.77
CA LEU A 60 11.31 -7.34 14.94
C LEU A 60 12.74 -7.83 14.68
N LEU A 61 12.95 -8.57 13.58
CA LEU A 61 14.27 -9.14 13.26
C LEU A 61 15.37 -8.08 13.13
N SER A 62 15.09 -6.95 12.47
CA SER A 62 16.09 -5.90 12.24
C SER A 62 16.37 -5.03 13.47
N ASN A 63 15.48 -5.04 14.46
CA ASN A 63 15.65 -4.28 15.70
C ASN A 63 16.08 -5.16 16.90
N LEU A 64 16.33 -6.46 16.68
CA LEU A 64 16.97 -7.28 17.70
C LEU A 64 18.41 -6.80 17.93
N PRO A 65 18.86 -6.72 19.19
CA PRO A 65 20.22 -6.30 19.50
C PRO A 65 21.20 -7.35 18.97
N MET A 66 22.01 -6.97 17.99
CA MET A 66 23.05 -7.79 17.38
C MET A 66 24.38 -7.07 17.45
N ILE A 67 25.48 -7.82 17.43
CA ILE A 67 26.82 -7.24 17.34
C ILE A 67 27.04 -6.76 15.91
N LYS A 68 27.58 -5.54 15.75
CA LYS A 68 27.71 -4.86 14.47
C LYS A 68 28.48 -5.64 13.40
N ASP A 69 29.42 -6.47 13.78
CA ASP A 69 30.24 -7.26 12.85
C ASP A 69 29.82 -8.73 12.78
N SER A 70 28.61 -9.05 13.21
CA SER A 70 28.11 -10.42 13.19
C SER A 70 27.65 -10.81 11.79
N SER A 71 28.11 -11.96 11.30
CA SER A 71 27.59 -12.62 10.09
C SER A 71 26.09 -13.00 10.19
N ALA A 72 25.48 -12.78 11.37
CA ALA A 72 24.06 -12.99 11.62
C ALA A 72 23.19 -11.78 11.19
N ILE A 73 23.79 -10.64 10.80
CA ILE A 73 23.03 -9.50 10.30
C ILE A 73 22.32 -9.91 9.01
N MET A 74 20.99 -9.92 9.04
CA MET A 74 20.17 -10.34 7.90
C MET A 74 19.88 -9.18 6.94
N MET A 75 19.98 -7.92 7.40
CA MET A 75 19.67 -6.72 6.64
C MET A 75 20.68 -5.60 6.95
N HIS A 76 21.34 -5.11 5.90
CA HIS A 76 22.29 -4.00 5.94
C HIS A 76 21.68 -2.79 5.24
N THR A 77 20.95 -1.97 5.97
CA THR A 77 20.27 -0.81 5.39
C THR A 77 21.21 0.20 4.75
N GLU A 78 22.46 0.27 5.23
CA GLU A 78 23.53 1.09 4.68
C GLU A 78 23.88 0.76 3.23
N PHE A 79 23.76 -0.48 2.79
CA PHE A 79 24.00 -0.88 1.39
C PHE A 79 23.06 -0.20 0.41
N PHE A 80 21.92 0.29 0.89
CA PHE A 80 20.88 0.93 0.10
C PHE A 80 20.77 2.45 0.33
N THR A 81 21.53 3.00 1.27
CA THR A 81 21.40 4.41 1.69
C THR A 81 22.73 5.15 1.73
N ASN A 82 23.84 4.47 1.99
CA ASN A 82 25.16 5.10 2.07
C ASN A 82 25.83 5.15 0.67
N PRO A 83 26.19 6.33 0.16
CA PRO A 83 26.86 6.49 -1.14
C PRO A 83 28.15 5.66 -1.31
N GLU A 84 28.82 5.32 -0.22
CA GLU A 84 30.05 4.53 -0.21
C GLU A 84 29.84 3.11 -0.79
N TYR A 85 28.66 2.52 -0.55
CA TYR A 85 28.29 1.19 -1.06
C TYR A 85 27.53 1.24 -2.39
N MET A 86 27.37 2.44 -2.97
CA MET A 86 26.64 2.64 -4.22
C MET A 86 27.58 2.80 -5.41
N THR A 87 27.15 2.43 -6.60
CA THR A 87 27.83 2.73 -7.85
C THR A 87 27.69 4.22 -8.14
N ASP A 88 28.81 4.91 -8.34
CA ASP A 88 28.89 6.37 -8.57
C ASP A 88 28.20 7.18 -7.44
N GLY A 89 28.12 6.63 -6.22
CA GLY A 89 27.47 7.26 -5.08
C GLY A 89 25.96 7.50 -5.23
N LYS A 90 25.35 6.95 -6.28
CA LYS A 90 23.94 7.22 -6.64
C LYS A 90 23.13 5.97 -6.92
N TYR A 91 23.70 4.96 -7.55
CA TYR A 91 22.99 3.76 -7.99
C TYR A 91 23.28 2.58 -7.08
N ILE A 92 22.29 1.70 -6.89
CA ILE A 92 22.45 0.48 -6.09
C ILE A 92 23.50 -0.41 -6.74
N ASN A 93 24.51 -0.78 -5.98
CA ASN A 93 25.53 -1.73 -6.41
C ASN A 93 25.06 -3.18 -6.15
N VAL A 94 24.33 -3.72 -7.12
CA VAL A 94 23.78 -5.08 -7.03
C VAL A 94 24.90 -6.11 -6.86
N GLY A 95 26.03 -5.94 -7.54
CA GLY A 95 27.18 -6.85 -7.43
C GLY A 95 27.75 -6.88 -6.02
N TYR A 96 27.90 -5.74 -5.36
CA TYR A 96 28.34 -5.65 -3.97
C TYR A 96 27.36 -6.34 -3.02
N ILE A 97 26.05 -6.07 -3.19
CA ILE A 97 25.02 -6.68 -2.35
C ILE A 97 24.96 -8.20 -2.52
N CYS A 98 25.16 -8.72 -3.74
CA CYS A 98 25.21 -10.17 -3.98
C CYS A 98 26.42 -10.84 -3.31
N GLN A 99 27.52 -10.13 -3.10
CA GLN A 99 28.73 -10.68 -2.48
C GLN A 99 28.76 -10.54 -0.96
N HIS A 100 28.17 -9.47 -0.42
CA HIS A 100 28.29 -9.10 1.00
C HIS A 100 26.96 -9.05 1.73
N GLY A 101 25.83 -9.09 1.02
CA GLY A 101 24.48 -8.96 1.60
C GLY A 101 24.00 -10.26 2.25
N GLY A 102 23.15 -10.08 3.26
CA GLY A 102 22.39 -11.14 3.89
C GLY A 102 21.13 -11.53 3.09
N LEU A 103 20.38 -12.48 3.61
CA LEU A 103 19.15 -12.97 2.97
C LEU A 103 18.16 -11.83 2.68
N LEU A 104 17.94 -10.97 3.65
CA LEU A 104 16.94 -9.89 3.50
C LEU A 104 17.42 -8.80 2.55
N ASP A 105 18.73 -8.55 2.46
CA ASP A 105 19.31 -7.64 1.47
C ASP A 105 19.03 -8.11 0.05
N LEU A 106 19.24 -9.40 -0.22
CA LEU A 106 18.98 -9.99 -1.54
C LEU A 106 17.49 -9.94 -1.90
N LEU A 107 16.63 -10.29 -0.96
CA LEU A 107 15.18 -10.21 -1.19
C LEU A 107 14.71 -8.74 -1.35
N TYR A 108 15.32 -7.79 -0.62
CA TYR A 108 14.97 -6.38 -0.72
C TYR A 108 15.31 -5.76 -2.09
N LEU A 109 16.23 -6.35 -2.84
CA LEU A 109 16.47 -5.95 -4.22
C LEU A 109 15.19 -6.00 -5.08
N GLY A 110 14.29 -6.94 -4.84
CA GLY A 110 13.01 -7.01 -5.52
C GLY A 110 12.11 -5.79 -5.26
N VAL A 111 12.23 -5.16 -4.09
CA VAL A 111 11.56 -3.89 -3.76
C VAL A 111 12.27 -2.73 -4.48
N LYS A 112 13.59 -2.61 -4.29
CA LYS A 112 14.40 -1.49 -4.82
C LYS A 112 14.43 -1.45 -6.33
N LEU A 113 14.50 -2.59 -7.00
CA LEU A 113 14.44 -2.68 -8.46
C LEU A 113 13.00 -2.53 -9.00
N GLY A 114 11.98 -2.58 -8.11
CA GLY A 114 10.58 -2.41 -8.49
C GLY A 114 9.96 -3.62 -9.14
N ILE A 115 10.43 -4.81 -8.81
CA ILE A 115 9.94 -6.08 -9.35
C ILE A 115 8.64 -6.49 -8.66
N TYR A 116 8.58 -6.38 -7.33
CA TYR A 116 7.43 -6.89 -6.55
C TYR A 116 6.12 -6.16 -6.81
N PRO A 117 6.03 -4.81 -6.85
CA PRO A 117 4.75 -4.15 -7.04
C PRO A 117 4.02 -4.54 -8.34
N PRO A 118 4.66 -4.54 -9.53
CA PRO A 118 4.00 -4.99 -10.75
C PRO A 118 3.55 -6.46 -10.69
N LEU A 119 4.35 -7.35 -10.09
CA LEU A 119 3.97 -8.76 -9.95
C LEU A 119 2.78 -8.96 -9.01
N ILE A 120 2.66 -8.16 -7.93
CA ILE A 120 1.48 -8.14 -7.08
C ILE A 120 0.25 -7.72 -7.91
N PHE A 121 0.40 -6.73 -8.80
CA PHE A 121 -0.68 -6.30 -9.67
C PHE A 121 -1.15 -7.38 -10.65
N VAL A 122 -0.28 -8.29 -11.12
CA VAL A 122 -0.72 -9.48 -11.87
C VAL A 122 -1.66 -10.33 -11.02
N GLY A 123 -1.29 -10.63 -9.79
CA GLY A 123 -2.11 -11.41 -8.87
C GLY A 123 -3.45 -10.72 -8.56
N ILE A 124 -3.43 -9.42 -8.25
CA ILE A 124 -4.65 -8.62 -8.03
C ILE A 124 -5.55 -8.67 -9.27
N GLY A 125 -4.98 -8.53 -10.47
CA GLY A 125 -5.73 -8.62 -11.74
C GLY A 125 -6.43 -9.96 -11.92
N CYS A 126 -5.74 -11.05 -11.58
CA CYS A 126 -6.32 -12.40 -11.60
C CYS A 126 -7.48 -12.57 -10.58
N MET A 127 -7.42 -11.89 -9.44
CA MET A 127 -8.46 -11.96 -8.40
C MET A 127 -9.64 -11.04 -8.70
N THR A 128 -9.42 -9.95 -9.42
CA THR A 128 -10.39 -8.87 -9.62
C THR A 128 -11.43 -9.22 -10.69
N ASP A 129 -12.70 -8.88 -10.44
CA ASP A 129 -13.77 -8.91 -11.43
C ASP A 129 -14.09 -7.48 -11.90
N PHE A 130 -13.74 -7.17 -13.15
CA PHE A 130 -14.05 -5.88 -13.77
C PHE A 130 -15.46 -5.82 -14.36
N GLY A 131 -16.23 -6.89 -14.32
CA GLY A 131 -17.61 -6.94 -14.79
C GLY A 131 -18.49 -5.80 -14.27
N PRO A 132 -18.52 -5.51 -12.97
CA PRO A 132 -19.29 -4.38 -12.42
C PRO A 132 -18.88 -3.02 -12.99
N LEU A 133 -17.59 -2.80 -13.25
CA LEU A 133 -17.08 -1.57 -13.87
C LEU A 133 -17.51 -1.47 -15.33
N ILE A 134 -17.39 -2.56 -16.10
CA ILE A 134 -17.81 -2.64 -17.50
C ILE A 134 -19.34 -2.46 -17.63
N ALA A 135 -20.09 -3.05 -16.70
CA ALA A 135 -21.56 -2.91 -16.66
C ALA A 135 -22.01 -1.47 -16.38
N ASN A 136 -21.28 -0.74 -15.54
CA ASN A 136 -21.56 0.66 -15.19
C ASN A 136 -20.28 1.52 -15.27
N PRO A 137 -19.83 1.97 -16.44
CA PRO A 137 -18.61 2.76 -16.61
C PRO A 137 -18.60 4.07 -15.84
N LYS A 138 -19.77 4.62 -15.48
CA LYS A 138 -19.87 5.84 -14.66
C LYS A 138 -19.24 5.68 -13.28
N SER A 139 -19.09 4.45 -12.80
CA SER A 139 -18.40 4.15 -11.53
C SER A 139 -16.91 4.48 -11.55
N ILE A 140 -16.29 4.66 -12.74
CA ILE A 140 -14.91 5.18 -12.88
C ILE A 140 -14.79 6.55 -12.20
N LEU A 141 -15.80 7.39 -12.30
CA LEU A 141 -15.79 8.72 -11.68
C LEU A 141 -15.68 8.65 -10.14
N LEU A 142 -16.29 7.63 -9.51
CA LEU A 142 -16.21 7.44 -8.06
C LEU A 142 -14.81 7.00 -7.64
N GLY A 143 -14.16 6.12 -8.42
CA GLY A 143 -12.76 5.76 -8.22
C GLY A 143 -11.82 6.96 -8.39
N ALA A 144 -12.05 7.77 -9.42
CA ALA A 144 -11.30 9.00 -9.63
C ALA A 144 -11.50 10.03 -8.50
N ALA A 145 -12.74 10.19 -8.01
CA ALA A 145 -13.03 11.08 -6.89
C ALA A 145 -12.35 10.66 -5.57
N ALA A 146 -12.18 9.38 -5.35
CA ALA A 146 -11.43 8.88 -4.20
C ALA A 146 -9.94 9.27 -4.27
N GLN A 147 -9.37 9.51 -5.45
CA GLN A 147 -7.99 10.01 -5.56
C GLN A 147 -7.84 11.46 -5.07
N PHE A 148 -8.93 12.14 -4.73
CA PHE A 148 -8.88 13.43 -4.05
C PHE A 148 -8.00 13.39 -2.80
N GLY A 149 -8.05 12.30 -2.02
CA GLY A 149 -7.19 12.13 -0.86
C GLY A 149 -5.69 12.09 -1.20
N VAL A 150 -5.32 11.55 -2.37
CA VAL A 150 -3.92 11.55 -2.85
C VAL A 150 -3.42 12.98 -3.03
N PHE A 151 -4.14 13.78 -3.81
CA PHE A 151 -3.74 15.16 -4.10
C PHE A 151 -3.87 16.08 -2.89
N PHE A 152 -4.93 15.90 -2.08
CA PHE A 152 -5.10 16.64 -0.83
C PHE A 152 -3.92 16.42 0.12
N THR A 153 -3.47 15.17 0.26
CA THR A 153 -2.35 14.84 1.15
C THR A 153 -1.02 15.29 0.58
N PHE A 154 -0.84 15.27 -0.74
CA PHE A 154 0.32 15.86 -1.39
C PHE A 154 0.48 17.33 -0.98
N VAL A 155 -0.58 18.12 -1.13
CA VAL A 155 -0.58 19.54 -0.70
C VAL A 155 -0.40 19.64 0.82
N GLY A 156 -1.10 18.80 1.59
CA GLY A 156 -0.99 18.76 3.05
C GLY A 156 0.42 18.48 3.56
N ALA A 157 1.17 17.61 2.88
CA ALA A 157 2.57 17.34 3.23
C ALA A 157 3.48 18.56 3.01
N LEU A 158 3.27 19.30 1.91
CA LEU A 158 3.99 20.55 1.64
C LEU A 158 3.64 21.63 2.67
N VAL A 159 2.37 21.76 3.01
CA VAL A 159 1.91 22.71 4.05
C VAL A 159 2.48 22.32 5.42
N LEU A 160 2.47 21.05 5.79
CA LEU A 160 3.05 20.60 7.05
C LEU A 160 4.55 20.90 7.12
N SER A 161 5.28 20.69 6.03
CA SER A 161 6.69 21.03 5.91
C SER A 161 6.96 22.53 6.09
N ALA A 162 6.06 23.38 5.57
CA ALA A 162 6.17 24.83 5.74
C ALA A 162 5.87 25.31 7.16
N LEU A 163 4.95 24.60 7.87
CA LEU A 163 4.53 24.98 9.22
C LEU A 163 5.44 24.43 10.32
N VAL A 164 6.08 23.28 10.10
CA VAL A 164 6.87 22.56 11.11
C VAL A 164 8.32 22.43 10.63
N PRO A 165 9.25 23.29 11.07
CA PRO A 165 10.63 23.32 10.58
C PRO A 165 11.43 22.01 10.79
N SER A 166 11.01 21.19 11.77
CA SER A 166 11.64 19.88 12.03
C SER A 166 11.22 18.79 11.01
N ILE A 167 10.20 19.07 10.18
CA ILE A 167 9.69 18.17 9.14
C ILE A 167 10.04 18.80 7.79
N ASN A 168 10.96 18.20 7.08
CA ASN A 168 11.37 18.68 5.76
C ASN A 168 10.87 17.68 4.70
N PHE A 169 9.74 17.98 4.07
CA PHE A 169 9.20 17.24 2.94
C PHE A 169 9.32 18.11 1.68
N GLY A 170 10.19 17.72 0.76
CA GLY A 170 10.22 18.28 -0.59
C GLY A 170 9.06 17.73 -1.44
N ILE A 171 9.02 18.11 -2.70
CA ILE A 171 7.96 17.71 -3.65
C ILE A 171 7.92 16.18 -3.84
N LYS A 172 9.09 15.53 -3.91
CA LYS A 172 9.19 14.07 -4.06
C LYS A 172 8.68 13.31 -2.83
N GLU A 173 9.06 13.80 -1.64
CA GLU A 173 8.57 13.25 -0.38
C GLU A 173 7.07 13.46 -0.25
N ALA A 174 6.56 14.65 -0.56
CA ALA A 174 5.14 14.95 -0.52
C ALA A 174 4.32 14.08 -1.49
N ALA A 175 4.83 13.82 -2.71
CA ALA A 175 4.20 12.91 -3.66
C ALA A 175 4.17 11.47 -3.13
N SER A 176 5.27 11.02 -2.52
CA SER A 176 5.37 9.70 -1.90
C SER A 176 4.45 9.52 -0.69
N ILE A 177 4.21 10.58 0.09
CA ILE A 177 3.25 10.59 1.20
C ILE A 177 1.82 10.65 0.65
N GLY A 178 1.59 11.49 -0.35
CA GLY A 178 0.28 11.68 -0.97
C GLY A 178 -0.32 10.38 -1.50
N ILE A 179 0.49 9.53 -2.14
CA ILE A 179 0.01 8.28 -2.74
C ILE A 179 -0.60 7.29 -1.73
N ILE A 180 -0.30 7.44 -0.43
CA ILE A 180 -0.94 6.66 0.64
C ILE A 180 -2.47 6.80 0.57
N GLY A 181 -2.96 7.98 0.18
CA GLY A 181 -4.39 8.24 0.03
C GLY A 181 -5.09 7.37 -1.01
N GLY A 182 -4.36 6.80 -1.97
CA GLY A 182 -4.91 5.82 -2.89
C GLY A 182 -5.35 4.51 -2.23
N ALA A 183 -4.88 4.25 -1.00
CA ALA A 183 -5.10 3.00 -0.26
C ALA A 183 -4.60 1.75 -1.01
N ASP A 184 -3.43 1.87 -1.62
CA ASP A 184 -2.80 0.86 -2.44
C ASP A 184 -1.33 0.71 -2.03
N GLY A 185 -1.05 -0.28 -1.20
CA GLY A 185 0.29 -0.53 -0.66
C GLY A 185 1.36 -0.75 -1.72
N PRO A 186 1.16 -1.64 -2.71
CA PRO A 186 2.09 -1.85 -3.82
C PRO A 186 2.39 -0.58 -4.60
N THR A 187 1.38 0.22 -4.91
CA THR A 187 1.54 1.52 -5.59
C THR A 187 2.34 2.51 -4.74
N ALA A 188 2.07 2.57 -3.43
CA ALA A 188 2.82 3.42 -2.51
C ALA A 188 4.32 3.06 -2.49
N ILE A 189 4.65 1.77 -2.46
CA ILE A 189 6.03 1.30 -2.55
C ILE A 189 6.65 1.67 -3.91
N TYR A 190 5.91 1.47 -5.01
CA TYR A 190 6.40 1.74 -6.36
C TYR A 190 6.78 3.20 -6.57
N VAL A 191 5.96 4.13 -6.10
CA VAL A 191 6.25 5.57 -6.16
C VAL A 191 7.40 5.94 -5.22
N THR A 192 7.33 5.51 -3.97
CA THR A 192 8.27 5.92 -2.93
C THR A 192 9.69 5.43 -3.20
N LYS A 193 9.86 4.21 -3.73
CA LYS A 193 11.18 3.70 -4.10
C LYS A 193 11.89 4.59 -5.14
N SER A 194 11.12 5.27 -5.99
CA SER A 194 11.62 6.11 -7.07
C SER A 194 11.78 7.58 -6.65
N LEU A 195 10.83 8.12 -5.90
CA LEU A 195 10.81 9.54 -5.55
C LEU A 195 11.47 9.85 -4.19
N ALA A 196 11.24 9.03 -3.17
CA ALA A 196 11.72 9.27 -1.81
C ALA A 196 12.15 7.96 -1.11
N PRO A 197 13.22 7.27 -1.58
CA PRO A 197 13.62 5.95 -1.06
C PRO A 197 13.87 5.91 0.45
N ALA A 198 14.29 7.03 1.05
CA ALA A 198 14.54 7.14 2.48
C ALA A 198 13.26 7.02 3.32
N LEU A 199 12.10 7.42 2.78
CA LEU A 199 10.81 7.35 3.46
C LEU A 199 10.07 6.01 3.24
N LEU A 200 10.64 5.10 2.42
CA LEU A 200 9.98 3.85 2.05
C LEU A 200 9.53 3.01 3.26
N PRO A 201 10.33 2.83 4.33
CA PRO A 201 9.90 2.06 5.49
C PRO A 201 8.66 2.65 6.18
N ALA A 202 8.68 3.95 6.43
CA ALA A 202 7.59 4.66 7.10
C ALA A 202 6.30 4.66 6.26
N ILE A 203 6.42 4.95 4.96
CA ILE A 203 5.28 4.99 4.03
C ILE A 203 4.68 3.61 3.84
N ALA A 204 5.49 2.56 3.72
CA ALA A 204 4.98 1.21 3.55
C ALA A 204 4.24 0.72 4.81
N VAL A 205 4.83 0.91 6.00
CA VAL A 205 4.16 0.55 7.26
C VAL A 205 2.86 1.33 7.41
N ALA A 206 2.86 2.65 7.14
CA ALA A 206 1.65 3.47 7.20
C ALA A 206 0.58 2.98 6.21
N ALA A 207 0.92 2.80 4.92
CA ALA A 207 -0.02 2.40 3.88
C ALA A 207 -0.72 1.07 4.21
N TYR A 208 0.06 0.04 4.59
CA TYR A 208 -0.51 -1.26 4.92
C TYR A 208 -1.29 -1.27 6.25
N SER A 209 -0.82 -0.52 7.26
CA SER A 209 -1.56 -0.40 8.52
C SER A 209 -2.93 0.25 8.33
N TYR A 210 -3.03 1.29 7.47
CA TYR A 210 -4.31 1.97 7.21
C TYR A 210 -5.24 1.13 6.35
N MET A 211 -4.74 0.36 5.40
CA MET A 211 -5.57 -0.61 4.67
C MET A 211 -6.27 -1.56 5.64
N ALA A 212 -5.56 -2.03 6.67
CA ALA A 212 -6.13 -2.89 7.71
C ALA A 212 -7.22 -2.19 8.55
N LEU A 213 -7.16 -0.87 8.69
CA LEU A 213 -8.10 -0.07 9.49
C LEU A 213 -9.33 0.41 8.70
N ILE A 214 -9.45 0.10 7.42
CA ILE A 214 -10.61 0.47 6.58
C ILE A 214 -11.96 0.13 7.24
N PRO A 215 -12.18 -1.08 7.79
CA PRO A 215 -13.45 -1.42 8.43
C PRO A 215 -13.77 -0.58 9.67
N VAL A 216 -12.79 0.10 10.23
CA VAL A 216 -12.91 0.96 11.41
C VAL A 216 -13.08 2.42 11.00
N ILE A 217 -12.28 2.89 10.03
CA ILE A 217 -12.21 4.31 9.62
C ILE A 217 -13.40 4.70 8.74
N GLN A 218 -13.76 3.87 7.75
CA GLN A 218 -14.80 4.24 6.78
C GLN A 218 -16.21 4.37 7.35
N PRO A 219 -16.73 3.43 8.19
CA PRO A 219 -18.13 3.48 8.61
C PRO A 219 -18.54 4.76 9.34
N PRO A 220 -17.74 5.35 10.25
CA PRO A 220 -18.05 6.64 10.85
C PRO A 220 -18.17 7.76 9.81
N ILE A 221 -17.23 7.83 8.86
CA ILE A 221 -17.22 8.85 7.79
C ILE A 221 -18.45 8.69 6.89
N MET A 222 -18.78 7.45 6.50
CA MET A 222 -19.95 7.14 5.69
C MET A 222 -21.25 7.62 6.35
N LYS A 223 -21.38 7.38 7.67
CA LYS A 223 -22.56 7.81 8.43
C LYS A 223 -22.63 9.34 8.60
N LEU A 224 -21.48 9.99 8.73
CA LEU A 224 -21.39 11.44 8.88
C LEU A 224 -21.75 12.17 7.56
N MET A 225 -21.24 11.67 6.43
CA MET A 225 -21.36 12.31 5.13
C MET A 225 -22.71 12.04 4.44
N THR A 226 -23.34 10.89 4.68
CA THR A 226 -24.56 10.49 3.95
C THR A 226 -25.79 10.48 4.84
N ARG A 227 -26.96 10.80 4.27
CA ARG A 227 -28.23 10.76 5.00
C ARG A 227 -28.71 9.33 5.14
N LYS A 228 -29.41 9.01 6.26
CA LYS A 228 -29.94 7.66 6.50
C LYS A 228 -30.85 7.16 5.36
N LYS A 229 -31.72 8.02 4.83
CA LYS A 229 -32.63 7.70 3.72
C LYS A 229 -31.87 7.29 2.45
N ASP A 230 -30.73 7.93 2.16
CA ASP A 230 -29.98 7.69 0.94
C ASP A 230 -29.15 6.39 1.08
N ARG A 231 -28.73 6.05 2.30
CA ARG A 231 -28.09 4.76 2.60
C ARG A 231 -29.04 3.56 2.43
N MET A 232 -30.34 3.74 2.54
CA MET A 232 -31.35 2.70 2.38
C MET A 232 -31.74 2.42 0.93
N ILE A 233 -31.24 3.20 -0.04
CA ILE A 233 -31.53 3.03 -1.46
C ILE A 233 -31.04 1.66 -1.93
N VAL A 234 -31.97 0.88 -2.50
CA VAL A 234 -31.69 -0.40 -3.17
C VAL A 234 -31.42 -0.10 -4.65
N MET A 235 -30.26 -0.49 -5.15
CA MET A 235 -29.88 -0.27 -6.54
C MET A 235 -30.41 -1.39 -7.44
N GLU A 236 -30.79 -1.03 -8.67
CA GLU A 236 -31.22 -1.98 -9.71
C GLU A 236 -30.05 -2.90 -10.11
N GLN A 237 -30.34 -4.14 -10.48
CA GLN A 237 -29.32 -5.10 -10.90
C GLN A 237 -28.52 -4.60 -12.11
N LEU A 238 -27.20 -4.84 -12.06
CA LEU A 238 -26.30 -4.50 -13.16
C LEU A 238 -26.62 -5.33 -14.43
N ARG A 239 -26.42 -4.74 -15.60
CA ARG A 239 -26.56 -5.49 -16.85
C ARG A 239 -25.55 -6.65 -16.92
N PRO A 240 -25.90 -7.77 -17.56
CA PRO A 240 -24.93 -8.81 -17.83
C PRO A 240 -23.83 -8.29 -18.78
N VAL A 241 -22.60 -8.70 -18.55
CA VAL A 241 -21.43 -8.37 -19.36
C VAL A 241 -21.02 -9.61 -20.17
N SER A 242 -20.83 -9.43 -21.46
CA SER A 242 -20.41 -10.52 -22.35
C SER A 242 -18.96 -10.92 -22.12
N LYS A 243 -18.62 -12.17 -22.46
CA LYS A 243 -17.24 -12.66 -22.38
C LYS A 243 -16.28 -11.83 -23.27
N THR A 244 -16.74 -11.39 -24.42
CA THR A 244 -15.95 -10.56 -25.34
C THR A 244 -15.63 -9.20 -24.72
N GLU A 245 -16.60 -8.53 -24.08
CA GLU A 245 -16.34 -7.28 -23.35
C GLU A 245 -15.29 -7.46 -22.26
N LYS A 246 -15.37 -8.56 -21.49
CA LYS A 246 -14.41 -8.87 -20.41
C LYS A 246 -13.00 -9.13 -20.92
N ILE A 247 -12.84 -9.72 -22.11
CA ILE A 247 -11.53 -9.97 -22.74
C ILE A 247 -10.96 -8.70 -23.39
N LEU A 248 -11.79 -7.89 -24.03
CA LEU A 248 -11.35 -6.67 -24.71
C LEU A 248 -11.00 -5.55 -23.72
N PHE A 249 -11.68 -5.48 -22.60
CA PHE A 249 -11.50 -4.42 -21.59
C PHE A 249 -10.04 -4.27 -21.14
N PRO A 250 -9.33 -5.30 -20.68
CA PRO A 250 -7.95 -5.16 -20.21
C PRO A 250 -6.99 -4.74 -21.34
N ILE A 251 -7.23 -5.17 -22.57
CA ILE A 251 -6.42 -4.80 -23.73
C ILE A 251 -6.59 -3.31 -24.03
N ILE A 252 -7.85 -2.84 -24.11
CA ILE A 252 -8.17 -1.45 -24.40
C ILE A 252 -7.64 -0.52 -23.31
N VAL A 253 -7.84 -0.86 -22.02
CA VAL A 253 -7.34 -0.07 -20.90
C VAL A 253 -5.81 0.04 -20.93
N THR A 254 -5.11 -1.06 -21.20
CA THR A 254 -3.65 -1.03 -21.31
C THR A 254 -3.18 -0.10 -22.43
N ILE A 255 -3.79 -0.16 -23.60
CA ILE A 255 -3.45 0.71 -24.74
C ILE A 255 -3.71 2.18 -24.40
N ILE A 256 -4.89 2.49 -23.84
CA ILE A 256 -5.24 3.87 -23.48
C ILE A 256 -4.26 4.43 -22.45
N VAL A 257 -3.96 3.68 -21.40
CA VAL A 257 -3.02 4.12 -20.36
C VAL A 257 -1.62 4.29 -20.93
N ALA A 258 -1.15 3.38 -21.79
CA ALA A 258 0.15 3.49 -22.45
C ALA A 258 0.29 4.77 -23.29
N LEU A 259 -0.79 5.19 -23.96
CA LEU A 259 -0.80 6.39 -24.79
C LEU A 259 -0.88 7.69 -23.99
N ILE A 260 -1.50 7.68 -22.81
CA ILE A 260 -1.75 8.91 -22.03
C ILE A 260 -0.69 9.08 -20.93
N ILE A 261 -0.36 8.00 -20.20
CA ILE A 261 0.54 8.01 -19.03
C ILE A 261 1.45 6.78 -19.07
N PRO A 262 2.54 6.81 -19.88
CA PRO A 262 3.44 5.66 -20.04
C PRO A 262 4.00 5.11 -18.73
N ASP A 263 4.28 5.97 -17.74
CA ASP A 263 4.83 5.59 -16.44
C ASP A 263 3.88 4.74 -15.58
N ALA A 264 2.56 4.76 -15.87
CA ALA A 264 1.59 3.92 -15.21
C ALA A 264 1.49 2.49 -15.81
N VAL A 265 2.07 2.26 -17.00
CA VAL A 265 1.88 1.00 -17.75
C VAL A 265 2.42 -0.20 -17.00
N SER A 266 3.53 -0.05 -16.28
CA SER A 266 4.10 -1.16 -15.51
C SER A 266 3.13 -1.71 -14.46
N LEU A 267 2.34 -0.87 -13.80
CA LEU A 267 1.34 -1.29 -12.82
C LEU A 267 0.03 -1.68 -13.49
N VAL A 268 -0.55 -0.80 -14.30
CA VAL A 268 -1.84 -1.04 -14.97
C VAL A 268 -1.75 -2.19 -15.96
N GLY A 269 -0.67 -2.27 -16.74
CA GLY A 269 -0.46 -3.37 -17.69
C GLY A 269 -0.37 -4.74 -16.99
N CYS A 270 0.33 -4.82 -15.86
CA CYS A 270 0.38 -6.04 -15.05
C CYS A 270 -0.99 -6.40 -14.45
N LEU A 271 -1.74 -5.41 -13.97
CA LEU A 271 -3.13 -5.60 -13.52
C LEU A 271 -4.00 -6.16 -14.65
N MET A 272 -3.91 -5.56 -15.83
CA MET A 272 -4.70 -5.96 -16.99
C MET A 272 -4.25 -7.30 -17.55
N LEU A 273 -2.95 -7.64 -17.50
CA LEU A 273 -2.45 -8.96 -17.84
C LEU A 273 -3.07 -10.04 -16.95
N GLY A 274 -3.08 -9.83 -15.64
CA GLY A 274 -3.72 -10.76 -14.71
C GLY A 274 -5.20 -10.94 -15.00
N ASN A 275 -5.92 -9.86 -15.26
CA ASN A 275 -7.33 -9.92 -15.63
C ASN A 275 -7.57 -10.63 -16.96
N LEU A 276 -6.75 -10.36 -17.98
CA LEU A 276 -6.83 -11.04 -19.26
C LEU A 276 -6.59 -12.56 -19.12
N MET A 277 -5.61 -12.97 -18.30
CA MET A 277 -5.37 -14.38 -17.99
C MET A 277 -6.62 -15.05 -17.41
N LYS A 278 -7.30 -14.38 -16.47
CA LYS A 278 -8.54 -14.87 -15.86
C LYS A 278 -9.69 -14.95 -16.86
N GLU A 279 -10.01 -13.85 -17.53
CA GLU A 279 -11.21 -13.76 -18.38
C GLU A 279 -11.09 -14.54 -19.69
N SER A 280 -9.89 -14.75 -20.20
CA SER A 280 -9.66 -15.60 -21.38
C SER A 280 -10.00 -17.07 -21.12
N GLY A 281 -9.70 -17.56 -19.92
CA GLY A 281 -9.91 -18.95 -19.51
C GLY A 281 -8.98 -19.98 -20.17
N VAL A 282 -7.98 -19.52 -20.96
CA VAL A 282 -7.06 -20.43 -21.69
C VAL A 282 -5.80 -20.78 -20.91
N VAL A 283 -5.51 -20.06 -19.83
CA VAL A 283 -4.31 -20.23 -18.99
C VAL A 283 -4.67 -20.39 -17.51
N GLU A 284 -5.66 -21.21 -17.21
CA GLU A 284 -6.19 -21.38 -15.85
C GLU A 284 -5.13 -21.73 -14.80
N ARG A 285 -4.13 -22.56 -15.20
CA ARG A 285 -3.02 -22.92 -14.30
C ARG A 285 -2.18 -21.71 -13.90
N LEU A 286 -1.87 -20.80 -14.84
CA LEU A 286 -1.14 -19.56 -14.55
C LEU A 286 -1.98 -18.61 -13.71
N THR A 287 -3.27 -18.52 -13.98
CA THR A 287 -4.21 -17.70 -13.20
C THR A 287 -4.24 -18.15 -11.74
N LYS A 288 -4.42 -19.45 -11.48
CA LYS A 288 -4.41 -20.02 -10.14
C LYS A 288 -3.08 -19.77 -9.42
N MET A 289 -1.96 -20.01 -10.09
CA MET A 289 -0.62 -19.77 -9.55
C MET A 289 -0.42 -18.28 -9.21
N ALA A 290 -0.85 -17.36 -10.08
CA ALA A 290 -0.71 -15.94 -9.84
C ALA A 290 -1.59 -15.44 -8.67
N GLN A 291 -2.80 -15.98 -8.52
CA GLN A 291 -3.71 -15.62 -7.43
C GLN A 291 -3.26 -16.08 -6.05
N ASN A 292 -2.57 -17.21 -5.96
CA ASN A 292 -2.23 -17.86 -4.70
C ASN A 292 -0.71 -17.83 -4.47
N GLU A 293 0.05 -18.69 -5.18
CA GLU A 293 1.46 -18.91 -4.86
C GLU A 293 2.30 -17.66 -5.10
N LEU A 294 2.18 -17.03 -6.27
CA LEU A 294 2.96 -15.84 -6.62
C LEU A 294 2.64 -14.68 -5.66
N MET A 295 1.35 -14.42 -5.42
CA MET A 295 0.92 -13.38 -4.49
C MET A 295 1.46 -13.61 -3.09
N ASN A 296 1.35 -14.83 -2.57
CA ASN A 296 1.79 -15.17 -1.20
C ASN A 296 3.31 -15.06 -1.06
N ILE A 297 4.08 -15.55 -2.03
CA ILE A 297 5.55 -15.49 -2.02
C ILE A 297 6.02 -14.03 -2.05
N ILE A 298 5.48 -13.24 -2.96
CA ILE A 298 5.90 -11.84 -3.11
C ILE A 298 5.45 -11.01 -1.91
N THR A 299 4.25 -11.25 -1.39
CA THR A 299 3.76 -10.59 -0.18
C THR A 299 4.63 -10.88 1.02
N LEU A 300 5.07 -12.13 1.20
CA LEU A 300 6.00 -12.53 2.26
C LEU A 300 7.35 -11.80 2.11
N PHE A 301 7.97 -11.86 0.93
CA PHE A 301 9.28 -11.25 0.69
C PHE A 301 9.23 -9.73 0.85
N LEU A 302 8.22 -9.09 0.27
CA LEU A 302 8.00 -7.66 0.40
C LEU A 302 7.76 -7.27 1.86
N GLY A 303 6.85 -7.97 2.55
CA GLY A 303 6.50 -7.65 3.92
C GLY A 303 7.70 -7.75 4.86
N VAL A 304 8.41 -8.88 4.85
CA VAL A 304 9.56 -9.08 5.74
C VAL A 304 10.68 -8.09 5.45
N THR A 305 11.00 -7.85 4.17
CA THR A 305 12.11 -6.96 3.81
C THR A 305 11.79 -5.48 4.08
N VAL A 306 10.58 -5.03 3.76
CA VAL A 306 10.15 -3.67 4.07
C VAL A 306 10.07 -3.45 5.58
N GLY A 307 9.56 -4.43 6.34
CA GLY A 307 9.59 -4.41 7.79
C GLY A 307 11.02 -4.30 8.34
N ALA A 308 11.95 -5.05 7.77
CA ALA A 308 13.36 -5.05 8.20
C ALA A 308 14.08 -3.71 7.95
N THR A 309 13.59 -2.86 7.04
CA THR A 309 14.14 -1.51 6.85
C THR A 309 13.66 -0.50 7.90
N ALA A 310 12.66 -0.84 8.71
CA ALA A 310 12.12 0.01 9.78
C ALA A 310 13.00 -0.09 11.03
N THR A 311 14.19 0.51 10.98
CA THR A 311 15.13 0.60 12.10
C THR A 311 14.75 1.74 13.05
N ALA A 312 15.29 1.73 14.28
CA ALA A 312 15.04 2.76 15.28
C ALA A 312 15.40 4.18 14.77
N SER A 313 16.50 4.31 14.02
CA SER A 313 16.96 5.58 13.48
C SER A 313 16.05 6.13 12.37
N SER A 314 15.52 5.27 11.52
CA SER A 314 14.65 5.67 10.41
C SER A 314 13.19 5.85 10.84
N PHE A 315 12.71 5.05 11.80
CA PHE A 315 11.30 4.98 12.16
C PHE A 315 10.90 5.92 13.31
N LEU A 316 11.79 6.14 14.31
CA LEU A 316 11.52 7.01 15.45
C LEU A 316 11.93 8.48 15.15
N SER A 317 11.38 9.04 14.07
CA SER A 317 11.64 10.41 13.64
C SER A 317 10.36 11.25 13.60
N ALA A 318 10.49 12.58 13.71
CA ALA A 318 9.36 13.50 13.55
C ALA A 318 8.71 13.36 12.16
N GLN A 319 9.52 13.07 11.14
CA GLN A 319 9.03 12.81 9.78
C GLN A 319 8.12 11.60 9.73
N THR A 320 8.47 10.49 10.38
CA THR A 320 7.65 9.28 10.43
C THR A 320 6.31 9.54 11.13
N ILE A 321 6.30 10.29 12.23
CA ILE A 321 5.07 10.69 12.90
C ILE A 321 4.20 11.54 11.96
N GLY A 322 4.82 12.50 11.26
CA GLY A 322 4.14 13.30 10.23
C GLY A 322 3.52 12.43 9.12
N ILE A 323 4.25 11.44 8.61
CA ILE A 323 3.76 10.48 7.60
C ILE A 323 2.56 9.68 8.12
N ILE A 324 2.64 9.20 9.37
CA ILE A 324 1.55 8.44 10.01
C ILE A 324 0.29 9.32 10.12
N VAL A 325 0.39 10.53 10.61
CA VAL A 325 -0.76 11.44 10.74
C VAL A 325 -1.33 11.81 9.37
N LEU A 326 -0.48 12.20 8.42
CA LEU A 326 -0.90 12.55 7.06
C LEU A 326 -1.52 11.36 6.33
N GLY A 327 -1.01 10.16 6.50
CA GLY A 327 -1.57 8.94 5.90
C GLY A 327 -2.97 8.63 6.42
N LEU A 328 -3.24 8.81 7.72
CA LEU A 328 -4.58 8.67 8.27
C LEU A 328 -5.54 9.73 7.68
N ILE A 329 -5.10 10.98 7.62
CA ILE A 329 -5.86 12.07 7.01
C ILE A 329 -6.13 11.78 5.54
N ALA A 330 -5.13 11.32 4.79
CA ALA A 330 -5.24 10.93 3.39
C ALA A 330 -6.39 9.94 3.18
N PHE A 331 -6.46 8.93 4.02
CA PHE A 331 -7.45 7.87 3.97
C PHE A 331 -8.87 8.39 4.24
N CYS A 332 -8.99 9.29 5.21
CA CYS A 332 -10.26 9.95 5.51
C CYS A 332 -10.73 10.79 4.32
N PHE A 333 -9.85 11.61 3.74
CA PHE A 333 -10.20 12.48 2.62
C PHE A 333 -10.47 11.71 1.33
N SER A 334 -9.82 10.58 1.07
CA SER A 334 -10.17 9.69 -0.05
C SER A 334 -11.58 9.13 0.10
N THR A 335 -11.95 8.71 1.31
CA THR A 335 -13.31 8.24 1.59
C THR A 335 -14.33 9.38 1.41
N VAL A 336 -14.02 10.59 1.92
CA VAL A 336 -14.86 11.79 1.76
C VAL A 336 -15.04 12.15 0.29
N GLY A 337 -13.97 12.17 -0.51
CA GLY A 337 -14.03 12.49 -1.94
C GLY A 337 -14.93 11.53 -2.72
N GLY A 338 -14.78 10.22 -2.46
CA GLY A 338 -15.64 9.22 -3.08
C GLY A 338 -17.11 9.34 -2.67
N LEU A 339 -17.39 9.54 -1.37
CA LEU A 339 -18.76 9.75 -0.86
C LEU A 339 -19.40 11.04 -1.39
N PHE A 340 -18.63 12.13 -1.44
CA PHE A 340 -19.13 13.41 -1.95
C PHE A 340 -19.61 13.27 -3.40
N LEU A 341 -18.82 12.64 -4.27
CA LEU A 341 -19.27 12.39 -5.62
C LEU A 341 -20.42 11.37 -5.67
N GLY A 342 -20.44 10.39 -4.75
CA GLY A 342 -21.56 9.46 -4.57
C GLY A 342 -22.87 10.18 -4.25
N ASP A 343 -22.84 11.18 -3.36
CA ASP A 343 -24.01 12.02 -3.05
C ASP A 343 -24.45 12.87 -4.27
N ILE A 344 -23.51 13.45 -5.02
CA ILE A 344 -23.84 14.17 -6.26
C ILE A 344 -24.50 13.22 -7.26
N MET A 345 -23.96 12.00 -7.44
CA MET A 345 -24.55 11.01 -8.34
C MET A 345 -25.94 10.57 -7.85
N CYS A 346 -26.14 10.41 -6.55
CA CYS A 346 -27.46 10.14 -5.98
C CYS A 346 -28.46 11.26 -6.32
N TRP A 347 -28.07 12.51 -6.14
CA TRP A 347 -28.89 13.67 -6.44
C TRP A 347 -29.22 13.78 -7.94
N VAL A 348 -28.21 13.67 -8.82
CA VAL A 348 -28.38 13.74 -10.29
C VAL A 348 -29.26 12.61 -10.81
N THR A 349 -29.15 11.41 -10.24
CA THR A 349 -29.96 10.25 -10.63
C THR A 349 -31.31 10.16 -9.94
N LYS A 350 -31.67 11.19 -9.16
CA LYS A 350 -32.93 11.25 -8.41
C LYS A 350 -33.13 10.02 -7.48
N GLY A 351 -32.07 9.63 -6.78
CA GLY A 351 -32.10 8.55 -5.79
C GLY A 351 -31.97 7.13 -6.37
N LYS A 352 -31.45 6.94 -7.58
CA LYS A 352 -31.18 5.62 -8.15
C LYS A 352 -29.81 5.06 -7.73
N VAL A 353 -28.86 5.90 -7.38
CA VAL A 353 -27.52 5.50 -6.94
C VAL A 353 -27.40 5.67 -5.43
N ASN A 354 -26.99 4.62 -4.74
CA ASN A 354 -26.71 4.68 -3.31
C ASN A 354 -25.33 5.32 -3.10
N PRO A 355 -25.23 6.44 -2.35
CA PRO A 355 -23.95 7.15 -2.20
C PRO A 355 -22.87 6.34 -1.48
N LEU A 356 -23.24 5.33 -0.70
CA LEU A 356 -22.28 4.48 -0.01
C LEU A 356 -21.27 3.80 -0.94
N ILE A 357 -21.64 3.54 -2.21
CA ILE A 357 -20.70 2.92 -3.15
C ILE A 357 -19.50 3.83 -3.46
N GLY A 358 -19.63 5.14 -3.24
CA GLY A 358 -18.53 6.10 -3.40
C GLY A 358 -17.37 5.84 -2.44
N SER A 359 -17.64 5.39 -1.21
CA SER A 359 -16.59 5.03 -0.25
C SER A 359 -15.70 3.87 -0.73
N ALA A 360 -16.21 3.03 -1.64
CA ALA A 360 -15.46 1.94 -2.23
C ALA A 360 -14.44 2.39 -3.29
N GLY A 361 -14.45 3.66 -3.70
CA GLY A 361 -13.51 4.22 -4.68
C GLY A 361 -12.02 4.19 -4.25
N VAL A 362 -11.72 3.92 -2.99
CA VAL A 362 -10.36 3.65 -2.53
C VAL A 362 -9.89 2.28 -3.04
N SER A 363 -8.59 2.13 -3.34
CA SER A 363 -8.04 0.94 -4.04
C SER A 363 -7.99 -0.35 -3.22
N ALA A 364 -8.40 -0.35 -1.96
CA ALA A 364 -8.35 -1.55 -1.12
C ALA A 364 -9.39 -2.59 -1.54
N VAL A 365 -9.04 -3.39 -2.53
CA VAL A 365 -9.91 -4.43 -3.13
C VAL A 365 -9.76 -5.76 -2.39
N PRO A 366 -10.84 -6.45 -2.06
CA PRO A 366 -12.27 -6.05 -2.13
C PRO A 366 -12.79 -5.44 -0.82
N MET A 367 -11.90 -5.02 0.08
CA MET A 367 -12.25 -4.68 1.47
C MET A 367 -13.18 -3.45 1.53
N ALA A 368 -12.87 -2.38 0.82
CA ALA A 368 -13.70 -1.17 0.84
C ALA A 368 -15.12 -1.42 0.28
N ALA A 369 -15.24 -2.25 -0.76
CA ALA A 369 -16.54 -2.66 -1.29
C ALA A 369 -17.35 -3.47 -0.27
N ARG A 370 -16.70 -4.36 0.48
CA ARG A 370 -17.35 -5.13 1.56
C ARG A 370 -17.82 -4.22 2.69
N VAL A 371 -17.05 -3.21 3.06
CA VAL A 371 -17.44 -2.24 4.09
C VAL A 371 -18.65 -1.44 3.65
N SER A 372 -18.69 -0.95 2.39
CA SER A 372 -19.84 -0.25 1.82
C SER A 372 -21.09 -1.13 1.87
N HIS A 373 -20.97 -2.39 1.48
CA HIS A 373 -22.04 -3.38 1.53
C HIS A 373 -22.54 -3.62 2.97
N THR A 374 -21.63 -3.85 3.90
CA THR A 374 -21.96 -4.12 5.31
C THR A 374 -22.70 -2.94 5.97
N VAL A 375 -22.27 -1.70 5.67
CA VAL A 375 -22.95 -0.50 6.18
C VAL A 375 -24.33 -0.36 5.55
N GLY A 376 -24.48 -0.60 4.25
CA GLY A 376 -25.76 -0.58 3.57
C GLY A 376 -26.75 -1.63 4.10
N GLN A 377 -26.30 -2.85 4.34
CA GLN A 377 -27.13 -3.93 4.91
C GLN A 377 -27.57 -3.65 6.35
N LYS A 378 -26.75 -2.95 7.16
CA LYS A 378 -27.14 -2.55 8.52
C LYS A 378 -28.30 -1.55 8.53
N GLU A 379 -28.39 -0.71 7.50
CA GLU A 379 -29.49 0.29 7.37
C GLU A 379 -30.73 -0.32 6.69
N ASN A 380 -30.52 -1.23 5.72
CA ASN A 380 -31.59 -1.95 5.03
C ASN A 380 -31.10 -3.38 4.65
N PRO A 381 -31.64 -4.44 5.27
CA PRO A 381 -31.20 -5.83 5.01
C PRO A 381 -31.33 -6.28 3.55
N SER A 382 -32.25 -5.69 2.79
CA SER A 382 -32.45 -5.98 1.36
C SER A 382 -31.42 -5.29 0.45
N ASN A 383 -30.50 -4.51 1.00
CA ASN A 383 -29.56 -3.69 0.22
C ASN A 383 -28.26 -4.46 -0.10
N PHE A 384 -28.18 -5.04 -1.28
CA PHE A 384 -27.02 -5.78 -1.76
C PHE A 384 -26.11 -4.89 -2.61
N LEU A 385 -25.29 -4.05 -1.95
CA LEU A 385 -24.42 -3.09 -2.62
C LEU A 385 -23.09 -3.67 -3.13
N LEU A 386 -22.72 -4.91 -2.78
CA LEU A 386 -21.38 -5.44 -3.06
C LEU A 386 -20.99 -5.31 -4.53
N MET A 387 -21.84 -5.79 -5.45
CA MET A 387 -21.56 -5.74 -6.88
C MET A 387 -21.46 -4.30 -7.41
N HIS A 388 -22.29 -3.39 -6.90
CA HIS A 388 -22.26 -1.97 -7.26
C HIS A 388 -21.00 -1.27 -6.71
N ALA A 389 -20.58 -1.63 -5.49
CA ALA A 389 -19.40 -1.08 -4.86
C ALA A 389 -18.09 -1.61 -5.46
N MET A 390 -18.11 -2.82 -6.05
CA MET A 390 -16.94 -3.37 -6.75
C MET A 390 -16.52 -2.52 -7.97
N GLY A 391 -17.47 -1.92 -8.69
CA GLY A 391 -17.16 -1.03 -9.81
C GLY A 391 -16.23 0.13 -9.41
N PRO A 392 -16.66 1.01 -8.49
CA PRO A 392 -15.78 2.07 -7.96
C PRO A 392 -14.50 1.55 -7.33
N ASN A 393 -14.54 0.41 -6.63
CA ASN A 393 -13.38 -0.16 -5.95
C ASN A 393 -12.27 -0.53 -6.93
N VAL A 394 -12.64 -1.19 -8.02
CA VAL A 394 -11.71 -1.57 -9.08
C VAL A 394 -11.24 -0.34 -9.88
N ALA A 395 -12.13 0.63 -10.10
CA ALA A 395 -11.76 1.91 -10.69
C ALA A 395 -10.73 2.67 -9.84
N GLY A 396 -10.80 2.54 -8.52
CA GLY A 396 -9.83 3.08 -7.59
C GLY A 396 -8.42 2.53 -7.80
N VAL A 397 -8.29 1.21 -8.07
CA VAL A 397 -6.97 0.59 -8.35
C VAL A 397 -6.34 1.15 -9.62
N ILE A 398 -7.14 1.31 -10.68
CA ILE A 398 -6.66 1.97 -11.89
C ILE A 398 -6.30 3.43 -11.58
N GLY A 399 -7.13 4.12 -10.79
CA GLY A 399 -6.93 5.51 -10.38
C GLY A 399 -5.65 5.73 -9.59
N SER A 400 -5.34 4.88 -8.61
CA SER A 400 -4.10 4.97 -7.83
C SER A 400 -2.85 4.70 -8.67
N ALA A 401 -2.91 3.70 -9.57
CA ALA A 401 -1.81 3.41 -10.49
C ALA A 401 -1.58 4.54 -11.51
N VAL A 402 -2.67 5.18 -11.99
CA VAL A 402 -2.61 6.37 -12.85
C VAL A 402 -2.03 7.57 -12.08
N ALA A 403 -2.47 7.81 -10.83
CA ALA A 403 -1.92 8.88 -9.99
C ALA A 403 -0.41 8.68 -9.73
N ALA A 404 0.01 7.42 -9.52
CA ALA A 404 1.42 7.05 -9.40
C ALA A 404 2.20 7.41 -10.67
N GLY A 405 1.68 7.04 -11.84
CA GLY A 405 2.29 7.39 -13.13
C GLY A 405 2.41 8.90 -13.33
N VAL A 406 1.37 9.67 -12.97
CA VAL A 406 1.40 11.14 -13.01
C VAL A 406 2.51 11.70 -12.11
N PHE A 407 2.62 11.22 -10.86
CA PHE A 407 3.67 11.68 -9.95
C PHE A 407 5.07 11.33 -10.45
N LEU A 408 5.26 10.13 -11.03
CA LEU A 408 6.55 9.73 -11.61
C LEU A 408 6.90 10.56 -12.85
N ALA A 409 5.96 10.80 -13.74
CA ALA A 409 6.16 11.64 -14.93
C ALA A 409 6.50 13.08 -14.55
N MET A 410 5.81 13.66 -13.55
CA MET A 410 6.01 15.04 -13.14
C MET A 410 7.28 15.25 -12.30
N PHE A 411 7.61 14.32 -11.42
CA PHE A 411 8.62 14.52 -10.38
C PHE A 411 9.80 13.56 -10.46
N GLY A 412 9.75 12.54 -11.30
CA GLY A 412 10.84 11.55 -11.43
C GLY A 412 12.16 12.13 -11.86
N ASN A 413 12.13 13.15 -12.71
CA ASN A 413 13.30 13.80 -13.30
C ASN A 413 13.74 15.10 -12.58
N LEU A 414 13.06 15.51 -11.50
CA LEU A 414 13.48 16.62 -10.65
C LEU A 414 14.64 16.20 -9.73
#